data_ec9a3e010b0be983ce4537dfd4d375be
#
_entry.id   ec9a3e010b0be983ce4537dfd4d375be
#
_cell.length_a   1.000
_cell.length_b   1.000
_cell.length_c   1.000
_cell.angle_alpha   90.00
_cell.angle_beta   90.00
_cell.angle_gamma   90.00
#
_symmetry.space_group_name_H-M   'P 1'
#
loop_
_entity.id
_entity.type
_entity.pdbx_description
1 polymer ?
#
loop_
_entity_poly.entity_id
_entity_poly.type
_entity_poly.pdbx_seq_one_letter_code
_entity_poly.pdbx_strand_id
1 'polypeptide(L)'
;MNTAAVPARLARLLMIGVCCAWKALAQDPFEIHIYEYEPMSRGEYSLEAHLNFETQGSALRDGTLLPTQHQAHLTLEPTVGLSENFAIGFMFLNAWEPGYSPQFAGWRVLPHIYAPESWRLPVRLGFVAEFSFQNDRYEENSRRAELRPVIDREFARWQIVFNPVFERALHGPGTRRGWNLEPAMLVRWKRRSFAPSIEYYGEIESINTGPRAQPEVHQLFAGGDWQVKPAFSVNLGAGFDLGARGPGVVLKSRFEWHWGTARNP
;
A
#
# COMPACT_ATOMS: atom_id res chain seq x y z
N MET A 1 28.39 -57.83 -8.97
CA MET A 1 28.24 -56.38 -8.72
C MET A 1 26.81 -56.02 -9.13
N ASN A 2 25.91 -55.88 -8.15
CA ASN A 2 24.51 -55.57 -8.39
C ASN A 2 24.30 -54.07 -8.22
N THR A 3 23.98 -53.37 -9.31
CA THR A 3 23.54 -51.99 -9.27
C THR A 3 22.03 -51.96 -9.02
N ALA A 4 21.66 -51.56 -7.81
CA ALA A 4 20.26 -51.37 -7.44
C ALA A 4 19.67 -50.15 -8.15
N ALA A 5 18.69 -50.39 -9.02
CA ALA A 5 17.90 -49.36 -9.64
C ALA A 5 16.95 -48.72 -8.61
N VAL A 6 17.11 -47.43 -8.36
CA VAL A 6 16.18 -46.65 -7.55
C VAL A 6 14.84 -46.57 -8.31
N PRO A 7 13.70 -46.91 -7.68
CA PRO A 7 12.44 -46.96 -8.39
C PRO A 7 11.95 -45.57 -8.78
N ALA A 8 11.69 -45.39 -10.05
CA ALA A 8 11.19 -44.16 -10.69
C ALA A 8 9.86 -43.61 -10.11
N ARG A 9 9.28 -44.28 -9.13
CA ARG A 9 8.07 -43.85 -8.40
C ARG A 9 8.34 -42.77 -7.35
N LEU A 10 9.57 -42.71 -6.77
CA LEU A 10 9.94 -41.69 -5.79
C LEU A 10 10.14 -40.30 -6.45
N ALA A 11 10.64 -40.28 -7.69
CA ALA A 11 10.85 -39.04 -8.44
C ALA A 11 9.54 -38.37 -8.89
N ARG A 12 8.47 -39.14 -9.06
CA ARG A 12 7.13 -38.60 -9.43
C ARG A 12 6.36 -38.06 -8.22
N LEU A 13 6.66 -38.48 -7.01
CA LEU A 13 6.03 -37.93 -5.79
C LEU A 13 6.68 -36.61 -5.33
N LEU A 14 7.92 -36.34 -5.73
CA LEU A 14 8.60 -35.08 -5.44
C LEU A 14 8.21 -33.94 -6.43
N MET A 15 7.57 -34.25 -7.55
CA MET A 15 7.20 -33.29 -8.57
C MET A 15 5.73 -32.81 -8.47
N ILE A 16 4.94 -33.34 -7.55
CA ILE A 16 3.54 -32.93 -7.32
C ILE A 16 3.40 -31.95 -6.14
N GLY A 17 4.50 -31.70 -5.42
CA GLY A 17 4.53 -30.87 -4.19
C GLY A 17 4.79 -29.37 -4.38
N VAL A 18 4.89 -28.84 -5.61
CA VAL A 18 5.39 -27.45 -5.83
C VAL A 18 4.42 -26.57 -6.63
N CYS A 19 3.15 -26.87 -6.64
CA CYS A 19 2.15 -25.99 -7.27
C CYS A 19 1.04 -25.52 -6.32
N CYS A 20 1.33 -25.30 -5.05
CA CYS A 20 0.57 -24.34 -4.27
C CYS A 20 1.27 -22.99 -4.43
N ALA A 21 0.92 -22.25 -5.48
CA ALA A 21 1.28 -20.85 -5.62
C ALA A 21 0.56 -20.08 -4.51
N TRP A 22 1.23 -19.91 -3.40
CA TRP A 22 0.77 -19.10 -2.28
C TRP A 22 0.90 -17.66 -2.72
N LYS A 23 -0.24 -17.00 -2.84
CA LYS A 23 -0.31 -15.59 -3.14
C LYS A 23 -0.11 -14.84 -1.82
N ALA A 24 1.05 -14.27 -1.59
CA ALA A 24 1.12 -13.07 -0.81
C ALA A 24 0.80 -11.95 -1.78
N LEU A 25 -0.25 -11.24 -1.55
CA LEU A 25 -0.46 -9.95 -2.16
C LEU A 25 0.64 -9.06 -1.61
N ALA A 26 1.42 -8.51 -2.48
CA ALA A 26 2.22 -7.33 -2.23
C ALA A 26 1.32 -6.22 -1.67
N GLN A 27 1.93 -5.09 -1.27
CA GLN A 27 1.21 -3.85 -0.93
C GLN A 27 -0.08 -3.72 -1.75
N ASP A 28 -1.15 -3.24 -1.10
CA ASP A 28 -2.45 -3.03 -1.76
C ASP A 28 -2.26 -2.25 -3.08
N PRO A 29 -2.55 -2.85 -4.24
CA PRO A 29 -2.25 -2.24 -5.54
C PRO A 29 -3.08 -0.98 -5.81
N PHE A 30 -4.17 -0.77 -5.08
CA PHE A 30 -4.98 0.46 -5.19
C PHE A 30 -4.33 1.65 -4.50
N GLU A 31 -3.47 1.40 -3.47
CA GLU A 31 -2.84 2.45 -2.69
C GLU A 31 -1.40 2.06 -2.31
N ILE A 32 -0.42 2.52 -3.09
CA ILE A 32 0.99 2.37 -2.75
C ILE A 32 1.51 3.73 -2.28
N HIS A 33 1.25 4.02 -1.00
CA HIS A 33 1.53 5.31 -0.39
C HIS A 33 1.94 5.15 1.09
N ILE A 34 2.91 5.97 1.52
CA ILE A 34 3.28 6.13 2.93
C ILE A 34 2.77 7.48 3.38
N TYR A 35 1.84 7.47 4.35
CA TYR A 35 1.24 8.69 4.89
C TYR A 35 2.24 9.49 5.68
N GLU A 36 2.37 10.75 5.33
CA GLU A 36 3.23 11.74 5.95
C GLU A 36 2.45 12.60 6.94
N TYR A 37 3.17 13.42 7.70
CA TYR A 37 2.52 14.43 8.53
C TYR A 37 2.14 15.64 7.67
N GLU A 38 0.90 15.67 7.21
CA GLU A 38 0.35 16.66 6.29
C GLU A 38 -0.99 17.20 6.82
N PRO A 39 -0.98 17.97 7.93
CA PRO A 39 -2.21 18.54 8.46
C PRO A 39 -2.80 19.54 7.47
N MET A 40 -4.09 19.42 7.21
CA MET A 40 -4.86 20.30 6.37
C MET A 40 -5.61 21.34 7.22
N SER A 41 -5.67 22.58 6.73
CA SER A 41 -6.45 23.63 7.37
C SER A 41 -7.95 23.43 7.10
N ARG A 42 -8.81 24.01 7.93
CA ARG A 42 -10.24 23.99 7.69
C ARG A 42 -10.60 24.65 6.34
N GLY A 43 -11.30 23.90 5.48
CA GLY A 43 -11.70 24.37 4.14
C GLY A 43 -10.57 24.27 3.10
N GLU A 44 -9.46 23.62 3.43
CA GLU A 44 -8.47 23.15 2.47
C GLU A 44 -8.92 21.81 1.88
N TYR A 45 -8.65 21.60 0.61
CA TYR A 45 -9.01 20.40 -0.14
C TYR A 45 -7.80 19.85 -0.86
N SER A 46 -7.71 18.54 -0.97
CA SER A 46 -6.80 17.86 -1.89
C SER A 46 -7.54 16.86 -2.76
N LEU A 47 -6.95 16.55 -3.90
CA LEU A 47 -7.33 15.42 -4.74
C LEU A 47 -6.06 14.70 -5.13
N GLU A 48 -5.97 13.44 -4.74
CA GLU A 48 -4.91 12.54 -5.20
C GLU A 48 -5.48 11.58 -6.25
N ALA A 49 -4.67 11.30 -7.27
CA ALA A 49 -4.93 10.25 -8.24
C ALA A 49 -3.74 9.29 -8.23
N HIS A 50 -3.95 8.08 -7.68
CA HIS A 50 -2.97 7.01 -7.68
C HIS A 50 -3.18 6.15 -8.91
N LEU A 51 -2.14 6.00 -9.74
CA LEU A 51 -2.14 5.13 -10.89
C LEU A 51 -1.02 4.12 -10.75
N ASN A 52 -1.37 2.86 -10.50
CA ASN A 52 -0.46 1.77 -10.26
C ASN A 52 -0.63 0.68 -11.34
N PHE A 53 0.47 0.04 -11.70
CA PHE A 53 0.48 -0.99 -12.73
C PHE A 53 1.34 -2.18 -12.32
N GLU A 54 0.74 -3.36 -12.27
CA GLU A 54 1.44 -4.61 -12.02
C GLU A 54 1.98 -5.17 -13.34
N THR A 55 3.30 -5.13 -13.52
CA THR A 55 3.93 -5.68 -14.73
C THR A 55 3.96 -7.20 -14.73
N GLN A 56 3.97 -7.80 -13.54
CA GLN A 56 3.97 -9.25 -13.32
C GLN A 56 3.12 -9.56 -12.10
N GLY A 57 2.02 -10.25 -12.32
CA GLY A 57 1.09 -10.69 -11.30
C GLY A 57 0.65 -12.12 -11.54
N SER A 58 -0.41 -12.57 -10.90
CA SER A 58 -1.03 -13.86 -11.15
C SER A 58 -1.78 -13.85 -12.48
N ALA A 59 -1.45 -14.78 -13.38
CA ALA A 59 -2.19 -14.97 -14.63
C ALA A 59 -3.47 -15.80 -14.45
N LEU A 60 -3.67 -16.42 -13.30
CA LEU A 60 -4.82 -17.29 -13.02
C LEU A 60 -5.74 -16.67 -11.97
N ARG A 61 -7.02 -16.94 -12.10
CA ARG A 61 -8.01 -16.67 -11.03
C ARG A 61 -7.73 -17.53 -9.81
N ASP A 62 -8.09 -16.96 -8.64
CA ASP A 62 -8.07 -17.67 -7.37
C ASP A 62 -9.40 -17.47 -6.64
N GLY A 63 -10.25 -18.48 -6.70
CA GLY A 63 -11.62 -18.32 -6.23
C GLY A 63 -12.36 -17.23 -7.00
N THR A 64 -12.80 -16.19 -6.28
CA THR A 64 -13.45 -15.01 -6.85
C THR A 64 -12.45 -13.99 -7.40
N LEU A 65 -11.20 -13.99 -6.90
CA LEU A 65 -10.18 -13.02 -7.28
C LEU A 65 -9.80 -13.10 -8.75
N LEU A 66 -9.74 -11.94 -9.39
CA LEU A 66 -9.34 -11.80 -10.78
C LEU A 66 -7.81 -11.89 -10.93
N PRO A 67 -7.32 -12.26 -12.15
CA PRO A 67 -5.88 -12.22 -12.41
C PRO A 67 -5.31 -10.82 -12.23
N THR A 68 -4.15 -10.71 -11.57
CA THR A 68 -3.47 -9.41 -11.35
C THR A 68 -2.41 -9.10 -12.41
N GLN A 69 -2.09 -10.07 -13.27
CA GLN A 69 -1.10 -9.90 -14.34
C GLN A 69 -1.50 -8.78 -15.30
N HIS A 70 -0.64 -7.76 -15.42
CA HIS A 70 -0.87 -6.56 -16.23
C HIS A 70 -2.13 -5.77 -15.83
N GLN A 71 -2.54 -5.87 -14.57
CA GLN A 71 -3.66 -5.11 -14.04
C GLN A 71 -3.21 -3.67 -13.73
N ALA A 72 -4.01 -2.71 -14.14
CA ALA A 72 -3.83 -1.30 -13.80
C ALA A 72 -4.89 -0.87 -12.79
N HIS A 73 -4.50 -0.02 -11.84
CA HIS A 73 -5.36 0.48 -10.78
C HIS A 73 -5.38 2.00 -10.82
N LEU A 74 -6.57 2.59 -10.70
CA LEU A 74 -6.76 4.02 -10.51
C LEU A 74 -7.58 4.26 -9.25
N THR A 75 -6.97 4.91 -8.27
CA THR A 75 -7.66 5.39 -7.07
C THR A 75 -7.75 6.90 -7.12
N LEU A 76 -8.94 7.44 -6.89
CA LEU A 76 -9.16 8.86 -6.70
C LEU A 76 -9.45 9.13 -5.24
N GLU A 77 -8.64 9.97 -4.60
CA GLU A 77 -8.76 10.31 -3.19
C GLU A 77 -9.00 11.82 -2.99
N PRO A 78 -10.25 12.28 -2.96
CA PRO A 78 -10.59 13.60 -2.43
C PRO A 78 -10.48 13.64 -0.92
N THR A 79 -9.80 14.66 -0.37
CA THR A 79 -9.69 14.91 1.07
C THR A 79 -10.08 16.34 1.41
N VAL A 80 -10.70 16.53 2.57
CA VAL A 80 -11.10 17.84 3.09
C VAL A 80 -10.65 18.05 4.53
N GLY A 81 -10.00 19.19 4.79
CA GLY A 81 -9.68 19.66 6.13
C GLY A 81 -10.93 20.17 6.85
N LEU A 82 -11.29 19.55 7.96
CA LEU A 82 -12.45 19.91 8.79
C LEU A 82 -12.06 20.81 9.96
N SER A 83 -10.82 20.68 10.43
CA SER A 83 -10.18 21.56 11.42
C SER A 83 -8.67 21.54 11.20
N GLU A 84 -7.90 22.33 11.95
CA GLU A 84 -6.43 22.38 11.85
C GLU A 84 -5.71 21.02 12.07
N ASN A 85 -6.39 20.07 12.69
CA ASN A 85 -5.78 18.78 13.06
C ASN A 85 -6.63 17.58 12.66
N PHE A 86 -7.71 17.80 11.91
CA PHE A 86 -8.60 16.74 11.48
C PHE A 86 -9.06 16.94 10.04
N ALA A 87 -8.85 15.92 9.22
CA ALA A 87 -9.32 15.83 7.85
C ALA A 87 -10.05 14.52 7.61
N ILE A 88 -10.82 14.45 6.54
CA ILE A 88 -11.45 13.22 6.08
C ILE A 88 -11.22 13.05 4.58
N GLY A 89 -10.69 11.88 4.22
CA GLY A 89 -10.50 11.43 2.85
C GLY A 89 -11.51 10.36 2.46
N PHE A 90 -11.72 10.22 1.16
CA PHE A 90 -12.48 9.13 0.55
C PHE A 90 -11.69 8.59 -0.62
N MET A 91 -11.65 7.27 -0.80
CA MET A 91 -11.06 6.66 -1.99
C MET A 91 -12.12 5.99 -2.84
N PHE A 92 -11.99 6.16 -4.15
CA PHE A 92 -12.78 5.46 -5.16
C PHE A 92 -11.85 4.60 -6.01
N LEU A 93 -11.96 3.28 -5.85
CA LEU A 93 -11.04 2.29 -6.38
C LEU A 93 -11.54 1.78 -7.73
N ASN A 94 -10.70 1.83 -8.75
CA ASN A 94 -11.01 1.30 -10.08
C ASN A 94 -9.85 0.42 -10.57
N ALA A 95 -10.19 -0.64 -11.31
CA ALA A 95 -9.22 -1.55 -11.87
C ALA A 95 -9.49 -1.80 -13.36
N TRP A 96 -8.42 -2.06 -14.10
CA TRP A 96 -8.45 -2.51 -15.50
C TRP A 96 -7.66 -3.79 -15.63
N GLU A 97 -8.30 -4.80 -16.18
CA GLU A 97 -7.66 -6.05 -16.58
C GLU A 97 -7.56 -6.11 -18.10
N PRO A 98 -6.51 -6.74 -18.64
CA PRO A 98 -6.40 -6.97 -20.08
C PRO A 98 -7.65 -7.67 -20.63
N GLY A 99 -8.28 -7.05 -21.65
CA GLY A 99 -9.48 -7.59 -22.30
C GLY A 99 -10.81 -7.23 -21.64
N TYR A 100 -10.79 -6.45 -20.53
CA TYR A 100 -12.01 -5.97 -19.86
C TYR A 100 -12.08 -4.44 -19.86
N SER A 101 -13.30 -3.90 -19.77
CA SER A 101 -13.49 -2.48 -19.52
C SER A 101 -13.15 -2.14 -18.05
N PRO A 102 -12.82 -0.86 -17.73
CA PRO A 102 -12.62 -0.41 -16.36
C PRO A 102 -13.79 -0.80 -15.46
N GLN A 103 -13.47 -1.27 -14.26
CA GLN A 103 -14.47 -1.70 -13.27
C GLN A 103 -14.24 -0.97 -11.94
N PHE A 104 -15.34 -0.59 -11.30
CA PHE A 104 -15.32 -0.08 -9.95
C PHE A 104 -15.03 -1.23 -8.97
N ALA A 105 -13.91 -1.12 -8.25
CA ALA A 105 -13.44 -2.16 -7.33
C ALA A 105 -13.88 -1.94 -5.88
N GLY A 106 -14.24 -0.71 -5.50
CA GLY A 106 -14.65 -0.39 -4.14
C GLY A 106 -14.42 1.06 -3.74
N TRP A 107 -14.60 1.32 -2.44
CA TRP A 107 -14.37 2.63 -1.84
C TRP A 107 -13.85 2.50 -0.43
N ARG A 108 -13.23 3.58 0.07
CA ARG A 108 -12.70 3.67 1.44
C ARG A 108 -13.04 5.02 2.04
N VAL A 109 -13.05 5.08 3.36
CA VAL A 109 -13.13 6.33 4.13
C VAL A 109 -11.96 6.41 5.09
N LEU A 110 -11.32 7.59 5.13
CA LEU A 110 -10.05 7.82 5.81
C LEU A 110 -10.14 9.06 6.71
N PRO A 111 -10.51 8.93 7.98
CA PRO A 111 -10.31 10.00 8.95
C PRO A 111 -8.82 10.13 9.31
N HIS A 112 -8.29 11.37 9.21
CA HIS A 112 -6.92 11.74 9.52
C HIS A 112 -6.90 12.64 10.74
N ILE A 113 -6.03 12.34 11.70
CA ILE A 113 -5.83 13.15 12.90
C ILE A 113 -4.34 13.45 13.04
N TYR A 114 -4.00 14.71 13.33
CA TYR A 114 -2.62 15.14 13.49
C TYR A 114 -2.39 15.78 14.84
N ALA A 115 -1.27 15.46 15.49
CA ALA A 115 -0.87 16.14 16.70
C ALA A 115 -0.52 17.61 16.38
N PRO A 116 -0.99 18.59 17.18
CA PRO A 116 -0.67 19.99 16.93
C PRO A 116 0.84 20.26 17.04
N GLU A 117 1.39 21.07 16.15
CA GLU A 117 2.81 21.48 16.22
C GLU A 117 3.17 22.22 17.52
N SER A 118 2.17 22.85 18.15
CA SER A 118 2.32 23.51 19.45
C SER A 118 2.76 22.57 20.58
N TRP A 119 2.58 21.26 20.42
CA TRP A 119 3.08 20.26 21.38
C TRP A 119 4.61 20.12 21.36
N ARG A 120 5.29 20.63 20.32
CA ARG A 120 6.76 20.62 20.17
C ARG A 120 7.38 19.24 20.40
N LEU A 121 6.75 18.21 19.89
CA LEU A 121 7.25 16.84 19.99
C LEU A 121 8.55 16.67 19.18
N PRO A 122 9.44 15.73 19.58
CA PRO A 122 10.68 15.46 18.86
C PRO A 122 10.45 14.85 17.46
N VAL A 123 9.24 14.37 17.19
CA VAL A 123 8.75 13.85 15.92
C VAL A 123 7.35 14.40 15.67
N ARG A 124 6.96 14.54 14.42
CA ARG A 124 5.59 14.88 14.02
C ARG A 124 4.75 13.61 14.07
N LEU A 125 3.59 13.69 14.69
CA LEU A 125 2.72 12.53 14.89
C LEU A 125 1.38 12.76 14.20
N GLY A 126 0.93 11.74 13.50
CA GLY A 126 -0.41 11.65 12.93
C GLY A 126 -1.00 10.27 13.12
N PHE A 127 -2.24 10.13 12.76
CA PHE A 127 -2.96 8.88 12.76
C PHE A 127 -4.01 8.88 11.64
N VAL A 128 -3.98 7.87 10.81
CA VAL A 128 -4.99 7.62 9.77
C VAL A 128 -5.69 6.32 10.12
N ALA A 129 -7.01 6.35 10.23
CA ALA A 129 -7.80 5.13 10.20
C ALA A 129 -8.37 4.96 8.79
N GLU A 130 -8.50 3.73 8.34
CA GLU A 130 -9.12 3.40 7.07
C GLU A 130 -10.21 2.36 7.28
N PHE A 131 -11.35 2.55 6.62
CA PHE A 131 -12.40 1.56 6.51
C PHE A 131 -12.65 1.28 5.03
N SER A 132 -12.34 0.06 4.61
CA SER A 132 -12.36 -0.38 3.21
C SER A 132 -13.58 -1.26 2.93
N PHE A 133 -14.18 -1.01 1.75
CA PHE A 133 -15.32 -1.76 1.20
C PHE A 133 -15.01 -2.09 -0.25
N GLN A 134 -14.54 -3.31 -0.51
CA GLN A 134 -14.08 -3.75 -1.83
C GLN A 134 -14.93 -4.90 -2.36
N ASN A 135 -14.93 -5.03 -3.68
CA ASN A 135 -15.57 -6.15 -4.36
C ASN A 135 -14.70 -7.41 -4.18
N ASP A 136 -15.31 -8.55 -3.92
CA ASP A 136 -14.68 -9.85 -3.71
C ASP A 136 -13.88 -10.37 -4.93
N ARG A 137 -14.03 -9.71 -6.08
CA ARG A 137 -13.20 -9.96 -7.26
C ARG A 137 -11.78 -9.40 -7.12
N TYR A 138 -11.57 -8.40 -6.27
CA TYR A 138 -10.29 -7.71 -6.09
C TYR A 138 -9.69 -7.92 -4.70
N GLU A 139 -10.51 -8.28 -3.71
CA GLU A 139 -10.08 -8.46 -2.33
C GLU A 139 -10.91 -9.56 -1.65
N GLU A 140 -10.25 -10.63 -1.17
CA GLU A 140 -10.93 -11.71 -0.43
C GLU A 140 -11.65 -11.21 0.83
N ASN A 141 -11.02 -10.26 1.52
CA ASN A 141 -11.54 -9.63 2.72
C ASN A 141 -12.28 -8.35 2.33
N SER A 142 -13.48 -8.50 1.78
CA SER A 142 -14.25 -7.40 1.17
C SER A 142 -14.54 -6.21 2.10
N ARG A 143 -14.30 -6.34 3.41
CA ARG A 143 -14.32 -5.23 4.39
C ARG A 143 -13.12 -5.36 5.29
N ARG A 144 -12.35 -4.29 5.41
CA ARG A 144 -11.17 -4.21 6.27
C ARG A 144 -11.19 -2.91 7.07
N ALA A 145 -10.49 -2.93 8.19
CA ALA A 145 -10.16 -1.74 8.95
C ALA A 145 -8.64 -1.70 9.12
N GLU A 146 -8.06 -0.53 8.89
CA GLU A 146 -6.65 -0.25 9.14
C GLU A 146 -6.50 0.88 10.14
N LEU A 147 -5.48 0.75 10.99
CA LEU A 147 -5.06 1.76 11.95
C LEU A 147 -3.60 2.07 11.64
N ARG A 148 -3.33 3.29 11.22
CA ARG A 148 -2.03 3.71 10.68
C ARG A 148 -1.47 4.89 11.46
N PRO A 149 -0.68 4.66 12.53
CA PRO A 149 0.13 5.72 13.13
C PRO A 149 1.10 6.31 12.11
N VAL A 150 1.25 7.62 12.10
CA VAL A 150 2.21 8.37 11.29
C VAL A 150 3.27 8.94 12.21
N ILE A 151 4.52 8.51 12.03
CA ILE A 151 5.69 9.00 12.77
C ILE A 151 6.63 9.60 11.74
N ASP A 152 6.68 10.93 11.69
CA ASP A 152 7.43 11.67 10.70
C ASP A 152 8.49 12.54 11.36
N ARG A 153 9.71 12.49 10.86
CA ARG A 153 10.81 13.32 11.32
C ARG A 153 11.59 13.91 10.15
N GLU A 154 11.73 15.22 10.21
CA GLU A 154 12.61 15.96 9.32
C GLU A 154 13.88 16.40 10.05
N PHE A 155 15.04 16.25 9.41
CA PHE A 155 16.32 16.78 9.89
C PHE A 155 17.23 17.13 8.73
N ALA A 156 17.74 18.34 8.72
CA ALA A 156 18.52 18.90 7.62
C ALA A 156 17.78 18.75 6.26
N ARG A 157 18.26 17.84 5.41
CA ARG A 157 17.67 17.57 4.09
C ARG A 157 16.98 16.22 4.01
N TRP A 158 16.87 15.50 5.10
CA TRP A 158 16.25 14.19 5.16
C TRP A 158 14.87 14.26 5.79
N GLN A 159 13.99 13.44 5.30
CA GLN A 159 12.73 13.11 5.92
C GLN A 159 12.66 11.60 6.07
N ILE A 160 12.27 11.14 7.24
CA ILE A 160 12.03 9.74 7.54
C ILE A 160 10.61 9.64 8.08
N VAL A 161 9.81 8.79 7.44
CA VAL A 161 8.44 8.49 7.87
C VAL A 161 8.33 7.01 8.17
N PHE A 162 7.63 6.69 9.24
CA PHE A 162 7.33 5.31 9.61
C PHE A 162 5.83 5.17 9.92
N ASN A 163 5.17 4.26 9.21
CA ASN A 163 3.78 3.88 9.44
C ASN A 163 3.72 2.41 9.89
N PRO A 164 3.60 2.09 11.17
CA PRO A 164 3.22 0.75 11.63
C PRO A 164 1.72 0.55 11.38
N VAL A 165 1.37 -0.03 10.24
CA VAL A 165 -0.03 -0.27 9.87
C VAL A 165 -0.54 -1.53 10.55
N PHE A 166 -1.68 -1.45 11.19
CA PHE A 166 -2.40 -2.58 11.77
C PHE A 166 -3.67 -2.80 10.98
N GLU A 167 -3.73 -3.89 10.23
CA GLU A 167 -4.89 -4.29 9.44
C GLU A 167 -5.71 -5.37 10.14
N ARG A 168 -7.03 -5.33 9.96
CA ARG A 168 -7.95 -6.40 10.34
C ARG A 168 -9.06 -6.60 9.33
N ALA A 169 -9.24 -7.84 8.90
CA ALA A 169 -10.41 -8.24 8.12
C ALA A 169 -11.68 -8.20 8.99
N LEU A 170 -12.69 -7.46 8.52
CA LEU A 170 -14.02 -7.38 9.15
C LEU A 170 -15.04 -8.31 8.48
N HIS A 171 -14.79 -8.68 7.21
CA HIS A 171 -15.60 -9.62 6.45
C HIS A 171 -14.69 -10.36 5.45
N GLY A 172 -14.89 -11.67 5.33
CA GLY A 172 -14.10 -12.54 4.46
C GLY A 172 -13.36 -13.63 5.24
N PRO A 173 -12.54 -14.44 4.58
CA PRO A 173 -11.83 -15.56 5.19
C PRO A 173 -10.82 -15.15 6.26
N GLY A 174 -10.26 -13.94 6.16
CA GLY A 174 -9.26 -13.40 7.10
C GLY A 174 -9.81 -13.00 8.47
N THR A 175 -11.13 -12.95 8.68
CA THR A 175 -11.76 -12.47 9.94
C THR A 175 -11.30 -13.22 11.20
N ARG A 176 -10.83 -14.45 11.05
CA ARG A 176 -10.33 -15.30 12.16
C ARG A 176 -8.86 -15.08 12.48
N ARG A 177 -8.12 -14.34 11.63
CA ARG A 177 -6.66 -14.16 11.77
C ARG A 177 -6.27 -13.10 12.80
N GLY A 178 -7.19 -12.20 13.16
CA GLY A 178 -6.92 -11.09 14.09
C GLY A 178 -6.33 -9.89 13.38
N TRP A 179 -5.39 -9.20 14.04
CA TRP A 179 -4.68 -8.05 13.48
C TRP A 179 -3.38 -8.48 12.79
N ASN A 180 -3.13 -7.98 11.60
CA ASN A 180 -1.85 -8.06 10.89
C ASN A 180 -1.04 -6.80 11.17
N LEU A 181 0.28 -6.88 11.07
CA LEU A 181 1.19 -5.74 11.11
C LEU A 181 1.84 -5.58 9.73
N GLU A 182 1.70 -4.39 9.16
CA GLU A 182 2.20 -4.04 7.84
C GLU A 182 3.08 -2.77 7.95
N PRO A 183 4.34 -2.91 8.38
CA PRO A 183 5.21 -1.76 8.56
C PRO A 183 5.59 -1.15 7.21
N ALA A 184 5.44 0.17 7.09
CA ALA A 184 5.90 0.93 5.95
C ALA A 184 6.87 2.04 6.37
N MET A 185 7.90 2.30 5.57
CA MET A 185 8.94 3.29 5.87
C MET A 185 9.35 4.04 4.61
N LEU A 186 9.41 5.37 4.70
CA LEU A 186 9.92 6.28 3.68
C LEU A 186 11.22 6.94 4.16
N VAL A 187 12.21 6.99 3.28
CA VAL A 187 13.39 7.84 3.42
C VAL A 187 13.49 8.72 2.19
N ARG A 188 13.36 10.04 2.37
CA ARG A 188 13.38 11.04 1.29
C ARG A 188 14.51 12.05 1.49
N TRP A 189 15.20 12.37 0.40
CA TRP A 189 16.14 13.48 0.38
C TRP A 189 15.47 14.73 -0.19
N LYS A 190 15.14 15.67 0.69
CA LYS A 190 14.41 16.90 0.34
C LYS A 190 15.25 17.82 -0.55
N ARG A 191 14.74 18.13 -1.73
CA ARG A 191 15.30 19.06 -2.71
C ARG A 191 14.18 19.90 -3.32
N ARG A 192 14.53 21.06 -3.89
CA ARG A 192 13.52 22.02 -4.39
C ARG A 192 12.62 21.48 -5.49
N SER A 193 13.18 20.81 -6.49
CA SER A 193 12.44 20.42 -7.70
C SER A 193 12.11 18.94 -7.74
N PHE A 194 13.04 18.11 -7.26
CA PHE A 194 12.90 16.66 -7.22
C PHE A 194 13.49 16.13 -5.92
N ALA A 195 12.71 15.41 -5.16
CA ALA A 195 13.09 14.80 -3.90
C ALA A 195 13.12 13.26 -4.06
N PRO A 196 14.30 12.65 -4.32
CA PRO A 196 14.41 11.20 -4.45
C PRO A 196 14.06 10.52 -3.13
N SER A 197 13.40 9.37 -3.23
CA SER A 197 12.96 8.57 -2.09
C SER A 197 13.19 7.08 -2.31
N ILE A 198 13.31 6.38 -1.18
CA ILE A 198 13.21 4.93 -1.08
C ILE A 198 12.09 4.64 -0.10
N GLU A 199 11.22 3.69 -0.46
CA GLU A 199 10.11 3.25 0.36
C GLU A 199 10.20 1.74 0.56
N TYR A 200 9.91 1.31 1.77
CA TYR A 200 9.82 -0.09 2.14
C TYR A 200 8.40 -0.39 2.64
N TYR A 201 7.87 -1.52 2.21
CA TYR A 201 6.60 -2.07 2.67
C TYR A 201 6.82 -3.53 3.09
N GLY A 202 6.31 -3.88 4.26
CA GLY A 202 6.33 -5.24 4.77
C GLY A 202 4.94 -5.70 5.16
N GLU A 203 4.69 -7.00 5.03
CA GLU A 203 3.51 -7.65 5.58
C GLU A 203 3.98 -8.74 6.53
N ILE A 204 3.70 -8.56 7.82
CA ILE A 204 3.99 -9.53 8.87
C ILE A 204 2.64 -10.08 9.33
N GLU A 205 2.37 -11.34 8.98
CA GLU A 205 1.09 -11.94 9.36
C GLU A 205 0.86 -11.96 10.87
N SER A 206 -0.41 -11.76 11.20
CA SER A 206 -1.06 -11.91 12.52
C SER A 206 -0.18 -11.85 13.77
N ILE A 207 -0.31 -10.75 14.49
CA ILE A 207 0.32 -10.53 15.80
C ILE A 207 -0.10 -11.60 16.83
N ASN A 208 -1.23 -12.27 16.65
CA ASN A 208 -1.87 -13.14 17.65
C ASN A 208 -1.56 -14.62 17.54
N THR A 209 -0.91 -15.09 16.50
CA THR A 209 -0.83 -16.54 16.21
C THR A 209 0.56 -17.15 16.15
N GLY A 210 1.61 -16.38 16.50
CA GLY A 210 3.00 -16.84 16.48
C GLY A 210 3.56 -17.02 15.05
N PRO A 211 4.86 -17.39 14.91
CA PRO A 211 5.51 -17.52 13.61
C PRO A 211 4.78 -18.55 12.75
N ARG A 212 4.29 -18.13 11.61
CA ARG A 212 3.59 -18.97 10.64
C ARG A 212 4.46 -19.38 9.48
N ALA A 213 4.01 -20.44 8.81
CA ALA A 213 4.64 -21.01 7.62
C ALA A 213 4.45 -20.17 6.34
N GLN A 214 3.87 -18.97 6.41
CA GLN A 214 3.71 -18.10 5.24
C GLN A 214 4.92 -17.17 5.11
N PRO A 215 5.45 -16.99 3.91
CA PRO A 215 6.56 -16.07 3.70
C PRO A 215 6.06 -14.64 3.89
N GLU A 216 6.78 -13.88 4.70
CA GLU A 216 6.63 -12.44 4.83
C GLU A 216 6.81 -11.79 3.45
N VAL A 217 6.00 -10.77 3.17
CA VAL A 217 6.16 -9.97 1.96
C VAL A 217 7.01 -8.76 2.29
N HIS A 218 7.98 -8.50 1.45
CA HIS A 218 8.86 -7.35 1.55
C HIS A 218 8.98 -6.70 0.18
N GLN A 219 8.63 -5.43 0.08
CA GLN A 219 8.77 -4.66 -1.14
C GLN A 219 9.63 -3.43 -0.92
N LEU A 220 10.43 -3.10 -1.91
CA LEU A 220 11.24 -1.89 -1.95
C LEU A 220 10.89 -1.09 -3.20
N PHE A 221 10.53 0.19 -3.01
CA PHE A 221 10.29 1.13 -4.09
C PHE A 221 11.41 2.17 -4.14
N ALA A 222 11.86 2.47 -5.33
CA ALA A 222 12.74 3.61 -5.61
C ALA A 222 11.98 4.60 -6.49
N GLY A 223 12.02 5.88 -6.12
CA GLY A 223 11.27 6.90 -6.82
C GLY A 223 11.58 8.29 -6.31
N GLY A 224 10.58 9.15 -6.33
CA GLY A 224 10.69 10.50 -5.76
C GLY A 224 9.52 11.39 -6.15
N ASP A 225 9.53 12.58 -5.57
CA ASP A 225 8.50 13.59 -5.71
C ASP A 225 9.00 14.79 -6.50
N TRP A 226 8.17 15.26 -7.42
CA TRP A 226 8.36 16.51 -8.16
C TRP A 226 7.32 17.51 -7.70
N GLN A 227 7.75 18.62 -7.12
CA GLN A 227 6.93 19.80 -6.92
C GLN A 227 6.84 20.56 -8.24
N VAL A 228 5.79 20.31 -9.03
CA VAL A 228 5.60 20.92 -10.36
C VAL A 228 5.09 22.36 -10.23
N LYS A 229 4.17 22.59 -9.30
CA LYS A 229 3.62 23.93 -8.92
C LYS A 229 3.35 23.92 -7.42
N PRO A 230 3.18 25.09 -6.77
CA PRO A 230 2.87 25.14 -5.34
C PRO A 230 1.66 24.29 -4.92
N ALA A 231 0.67 24.17 -5.79
CA ALA A 231 -0.54 23.40 -5.56
C ALA A 231 -0.60 22.08 -6.32
N PHE A 232 0.51 21.60 -6.90
CA PHE A 232 0.52 20.36 -7.67
C PHE A 232 1.85 19.63 -7.57
N SER A 233 1.80 18.40 -7.11
CA SER A 233 2.93 17.49 -7.01
C SER A 233 2.72 16.19 -7.80
N VAL A 234 3.81 15.51 -8.13
CA VAL A 234 3.83 14.21 -8.80
C VAL A 234 4.84 13.31 -8.10
N ASN A 235 4.40 12.15 -7.65
CA ASN A 235 5.27 11.07 -7.19
C ASN A 235 5.34 9.98 -8.27
N LEU A 236 6.54 9.50 -8.58
CA LEU A 236 6.75 8.34 -9.45
C LEU A 236 7.70 7.36 -8.78
N GLY A 237 7.44 6.07 -8.96
CA GLY A 237 8.29 5.03 -8.40
C GLY A 237 8.14 3.69 -9.10
N ALA A 238 9.16 2.87 -8.94
CA ALA A 238 9.15 1.46 -9.33
C ALA A 238 9.48 0.60 -8.11
N GLY A 239 8.68 -0.40 -7.86
CA GLY A 239 8.80 -1.33 -6.75
C GLY A 239 9.22 -2.71 -7.18
N PHE A 240 9.94 -3.39 -6.28
CA PHE A 240 10.44 -4.75 -6.45
C PHE A 240 10.09 -5.56 -5.23
N ASP A 241 9.56 -6.77 -5.46
CA ASP A 241 9.38 -7.76 -4.41
C ASP A 241 10.75 -8.35 -4.04
N LEU A 242 11.09 -8.33 -2.74
CA LEU A 242 12.34 -8.89 -2.20
C LEU A 242 12.18 -10.37 -1.77
N GLY A 243 11.00 -10.93 -1.90
CA GLY A 243 10.67 -12.29 -1.49
C GLY A 243 11.12 -13.37 -2.49
N ALA A 244 10.98 -14.63 -2.09
CA ALA A 244 11.39 -15.81 -2.87
C ALA A 244 10.56 -16.07 -4.14
N ARG A 245 9.57 -15.26 -4.45
CA ARG A 245 8.59 -15.47 -5.54
C ARG A 245 9.01 -14.90 -6.89
N GLY A 246 10.17 -14.30 -6.98
CA GLY A 246 10.67 -13.64 -8.18
C GLY A 246 10.31 -12.14 -8.20
N PRO A 247 11.01 -11.36 -9.03
CA PRO A 247 10.89 -9.90 -9.04
C PRO A 247 9.61 -9.48 -9.76
N GLY A 248 8.50 -9.43 -9.02
CA GLY A 248 7.36 -8.64 -9.46
C GLY A 248 7.76 -7.18 -9.52
N VAL A 249 7.56 -6.51 -10.66
CA VAL A 249 7.78 -5.08 -10.79
C VAL A 249 6.45 -4.38 -10.78
N VAL A 250 6.28 -3.44 -9.83
CA VAL A 250 5.10 -2.57 -9.76
C VAL A 250 5.54 -1.15 -10.08
N LEU A 251 4.86 -0.53 -11.03
CA LEU A 251 5.04 0.89 -11.33
C LEU A 251 3.95 1.67 -10.60
N LYS A 252 4.34 2.71 -9.87
CA LYS A 252 3.39 3.60 -9.20
C LYS A 252 3.55 5.03 -9.66
N SER A 253 2.43 5.76 -9.69
CA SER A 253 2.42 7.20 -9.80
C SER A 253 1.29 7.79 -8.98
N ARG A 254 1.54 8.95 -8.37
CA ARG A 254 0.57 9.73 -7.63
C ARG A 254 0.62 11.16 -8.14
N PHE A 255 -0.55 11.72 -8.44
CA PHE A 255 -0.75 13.10 -8.83
C PHE A 255 -1.59 13.75 -7.76
N GLU A 256 -1.13 14.85 -7.20
CA GLU A 256 -1.77 15.49 -6.06
C GLU A 256 -2.01 16.99 -6.34
N TRP A 257 -3.22 17.44 -6.10
CA TRP A 257 -3.67 18.82 -6.22
C TRP A 257 -4.22 19.33 -4.90
N HIS A 258 -3.83 20.55 -4.52
CA HIS A 258 -4.34 21.26 -3.36
C HIS A 258 -5.03 22.54 -3.76
N TRP A 259 -6.14 22.88 -3.09
CA TRP A 259 -6.86 24.13 -3.25
C TRP A 259 -7.66 24.48 -1.98
N GLY A 260 -8.26 25.68 -1.93
CA GLY A 260 -9.03 26.17 -0.78
C GLY A 260 -8.34 27.33 -0.07
N THR A 261 -8.62 27.49 1.21
CA THR A 261 -8.03 28.57 2.02
C THR A 261 -6.52 28.37 2.11
N ALA A 262 -5.77 29.27 1.45
CA ALA A 262 -4.31 29.25 1.52
C ALA A 262 -3.88 29.32 2.99
N ARG A 263 -2.97 28.42 3.42
CA ARG A 263 -2.20 28.64 4.64
C ARG A 263 -1.55 30.01 4.51
N ASN A 264 -1.90 30.95 5.39
CA ASN A 264 -1.08 32.15 5.56
C ASN A 264 0.27 31.65 6.09
N PRO A 265 1.38 32.00 5.44
CA PRO A 265 2.72 31.57 5.80
C PRO A 265 3.11 32.02 7.21
#